data_fdd9fe9d9622be113d5c6fe4491affad
#
_entry.id   fdd9fe9d9622be113d5c6fe4491affad
#
_cell.length_a   1.000
_cell.length_b   1.000
_cell.length_c   1.000
_cell.angle_alpha   90.00
_cell.angle_beta   90.00
_cell.angle_gamma   90.00
#
_symmetry.space_group_name_H-M   'P 1'
#
loop_
_entity.id
_entity.type
_entity.pdbx_description
1 polymer ?
#
loop_
_entity_poly.entity_id
_entity_poly.type
_entity_poly.pdbx_seq_one_letter_code
_entity_poly.pdbx_strand_id
1 'polypeptide(L)'
;LPKAALRRAHPVAVRLAVGCVTLVLTAGCVTSSAGEKAAPPPKPLAPCAWWYGIGQPPTARELELAAKRYDVVVLNADQGAAMRKLRELNPRIKVLVYKDLSSTRNYAGAVTGGEDAEFLPSGIGYVAAQRTHPEWFATDTRGRRIEWQGYPKHWQMTVWDPAYQKAWVDAVVAEVTREGWDGILADNDFNSLSHYSAALLAGTTTAAETDRKLRDGLDAFLSLIGEAVQKAGKLFVPNVSETHLVPGRWTAHSRFGGAMEENFGFREDGGTGGLLTFRGNEFQELRAQAALGESLLLLVTRTRSAQQARAGYASAALLAGPRTCWTPATTDDYRDPEWSALQDSGLGEAVDAAGRQPNGVWTRTFTNGWVAVNPTAATQTVTPPEGLVVVGPRTAVTSPTKASSTAPPSSPAPPAPISLAAADAVVMVEPGEG
;
A
#
# COMPACT_ATOMS: atom_id res chain seq x y z
N LEU A 1 28.06 36.13 -39.77
CA LEU A 1 29.36 35.44 -39.88
C LEU A 1 30.46 36.16 -39.10
N PRO A 2 31.25 35.53 -38.25
CA PRO A 2 32.34 34.66 -38.67
C PRO A 2 32.48 33.34 -37.84
N LYS A 3 33.35 32.51 -38.39
CA LYS A 3 33.63 31.09 -38.20
C LYS A 3 34.20 30.68 -36.84
N ALA A 4 33.78 29.45 -36.43
CA ALA A 4 34.31 28.68 -35.33
C ALA A 4 35.68 28.04 -35.62
N ALA A 5 36.51 27.87 -34.58
CA ALA A 5 37.74 27.08 -34.59
C ALA A 5 37.58 25.82 -33.70
N LEU A 6 37.77 24.66 -34.32
CA LEU A 6 37.90 23.36 -33.65
C LEU A 6 39.24 23.31 -32.89
N ARG A 7 39.22 22.84 -31.66
CA ARG A 7 40.40 22.32 -30.94
C ARG A 7 40.26 20.83 -30.65
N ARG A 8 41.27 20.08 -31.12
CA ARG A 8 41.46 18.64 -30.95
C ARG A 8 41.91 18.31 -29.50
N ALA A 9 41.33 17.26 -28.91
CA ALA A 9 41.82 16.69 -27.66
C ALA A 9 42.78 15.52 -27.93
N HIS A 10 43.89 15.46 -27.21
CA HIS A 10 44.84 14.35 -27.20
C HIS A 10 44.49 13.31 -26.16
N PRO A 11 44.77 12.02 -26.41
CA PRO A 11 44.51 10.94 -25.42
C PRO A 11 45.67 10.83 -24.40
N VAL A 12 45.33 10.69 -23.14
CA VAL A 12 46.25 10.38 -22.05
C VAL A 12 46.30 8.86 -21.89
N ALA A 13 47.49 8.30 -22.02
CA ALA A 13 47.76 6.90 -21.78
C ALA A 13 47.94 6.62 -20.29
N VAL A 14 47.14 5.70 -19.75
CA VAL A 14 47.30 5.20 -18.37
C VAL A 14 48.17 3.94 -18.39
N ARG A 15 49.30 3.97 -17.67
CA ARG A 15 50.21 2.82 -17.47
C ARG A 15 49.67 1.99 -16.30
N LEU A 16 49.44 0.68 -16.55
CA LEU A 16 49.21 -0.32 -15.52
C LEU A 16 50.55 -0.67 -14.83
N ALA A 17 50.60 -0.56 -13.52
CA ALA A 17 51.63 -1.12 -12.68
C ALA A 17 51.13 -2.44 -12.10
N VAL A 18 51.80 -3.55 -12.42
CA VAL A 18 51.57 -4.88 -11.85
C VAL A 18 52.39 -4.97 -10.57
N GLY A 19 51.71 -5.03 -9.42
CA GLY A 19 52.33 -5.30 -8.12
C GLY A 19 52.11 -6.77 -7.72
N CYS A 20 53.19 -7.54 -7.58
CA CYS A 20 53.17 -8.85 -6.95
C CYS A 20 52.90 -8.72 -5.46
N VAL A 21 51.86 -9.37 -4.96
CA VAL A 21 51.62 -9.53 -3.51
C VAL A 21 51.93 -10.95 -3.12
N THR A 22 52.89 -11.11 -2.26
CA THR A 22 53.34 -12.37 -1.64
C THR A 22 52.34 -12.80 -0.57
N LEU A 23 51.77 -13.99 -0.70
CA LEU A 23 50.88 -14.60 0.27
C LEU A 23 51.66 -15.12 1.48
N VAL A 24 51.47 -14.55 2.65
CA VAL A 24 51.91 -15.10 3.92
C VAL A 24 50.74 -15.85 4.56
N LEU A 25 50.83 -17.17 4.61
CA LEU A 25 49.89 -18.05 5.33
C LEU A 25 50.20 -17.97 6.84
N THR A 26 49.33 -17.28 7.58
CA THR A 26 49.29 -17.41 9.05
C THR A 26 48.13 -18.34 9.43
N ALA A 27 48.47 -19.47 10.05
CA ALA A 27 47.50 -20.34 10.69
C ALA A 27 46.89 -19.64 11.90
N GLY A 28 45.63 -19.18 11.76
CA GLY A 28 44.84 -18.57 12.84
C GLY A 28 43.88 -19.58 13.43
N CYS A 29 43.90 -19.71 14.74
CA CYS A 29 43.00 -20.54 15.56
C CYS A 29 41.52 -20.34 15.18
N VAL A 30 40.82 -21.43 14.97
CA VAL A 30 39.35 -21.48 14.85
C VAL A 30 38.78 -21.22 16.24
N THR A 31 38.38 -19.97 16.50
CA THR A 31 37.46 -19.66 17.60
C THR A 31 36.05 -19.97 17.13
N SER A 32 35.43 -20.94 17.77
CA SER A 32 33.99 -21.26 17.62
C SER A 32 33.15 -20.02 17.83
N SER A 33 32.61 -19.39 16.76
CA SER A 33 31.64 -18.33 16.88
C SER A 33 30.31 -18.92 17.31
N ALA A 34 29.80 -18.42 18.43
CA ALA A 34 28.45 -18.70 18.90
C ALA A 34 27.48 -18.44 17.74
N GLY A 35 26.58 -19.40 17.50
CA GLY A 35 25.69 -19.44 16.34
C GLY A 35 24.98 -18.13 16.05
N GLU A 36 25.37 -17.55 14.96
CA GLU A 36 24.64 -16.43 14.33
C GLU A 36 23.27 -16.97 13.96
N LYS A 37 22.24 -16.45 14.64
CA LYS A 37 20.87 -16.84 14.40
C LYS A 37 20.56 -16.53 12.94
N ALA A 38 20.30 -17.53 12.13
CA ALA A 38 20.02 -17.37 10.72
C ALA A 38 18.96 -16.26 10.53
N ALA A 39 19.21 -15.35 9.59
CA ALA A 39 18.24 -14.31 9.26
C ALA A 39 16.91 -14.98 8.86
N PRO A 40 15.77 -14.45 9.32
CA PRO A 40 14.48 -15.01 8.93
C PRO A 40 14.36 -15.01 7.40
N PRO A 41 13.71 -16.02 6.81
CA PRO A 41 13.58 -16.10 5.36
C PRO A 41 12.88 -14.84 4.82
N PRO A 42 13.27 -14.37 3.63
CA PRO A 42 12.67 -13.20 3.02
C PRO A 42 11.17 -13.41 2.83
N LYS A 43 10.38 -12.37 3.13
CA LYS A 43 8.92 -12.39 2.97
C LYS A 43 8.58 -11.92 1.56
N PRO A 44 7.56 -12.52 0.90
CA PRO A 44 7.15 -12.12 -0.46
C PRO A 44 6.54 -10.73 -0.49
N LEU A 45 5.98 -10.27 0.64
CA LEU A 45 5.35 -8.98 0.82
C LEU A 45 5.97 -8.27 2.01
N ALA A 46 6.25 -6.98 1.87
CA ALA A 46 6.64 -6.14 2.98
C ALA A 46 5.48 -6.05 3.98
N PRO A 47 5.71 -6.25 5.28
CA PRO A 47 4.67 -6.04 6.28
C PRO A 47 4.45 -4.56 6.52
N CYS A 48 3.19 -4.11 6.48
CA CYS A 48 2.82 -2.74 6.76
C CYS A 48 1.58 -2.65 7.65
N ALA A 49 1.39 -1.50 8.28
CA ALA A 49 0.23 -1.19 9.05
C ALA A 49 -0.30 0.19 8.71
N TRP A 50 -1.58 0.27 8.41
CA TRP A 50 -2.30 1.51 8.48
C TRP A 50 -2.85 1.67 9.90
N TRP A 51 -2.10 2.34 10.73
CA TRP A 51 -2.39 2.54 12.15
C TRP A 51 -2.72 4.00 12.41
N TYR A 52 -3.76 4.40 11.83
CA TYR A 52 -4.18 5.79 11.89
C TYR A 52 -5.03 6.08 13.14
N GLY A 53 -5.59 5.09 13.75
CA GLY A 53 -6.31 4.97 15.02
C GLY A 53 -6.98 6.21 15.56
N ILE A 54 -8.29 6.31 15.45
CA ILE A 54 -9.03 7.50 15.88
C ILE A 54 -8.97 7.62 17.41
N GLY A 55 -8.21 8.60 17.90
CA GLY A 55 -8.34 9.13 19.25
C GLY A 55 -7.57 8.46 20.37
N GLN A 56 -6.72 7.46 20.10
CA GLN A 56 -5.89 6.84 21.14
C GLN A 56 -4.42 6.77 20.70
N PRO A 57 -3.47 7.35 21.46
CA PRO A 57 -2.07 7.17 21.18
C PRO A 57 -1.66 5.70 21.42
N PRO A 58 -0.75 5.14 20.59
CA PRO A 58 -0.22 3.80 20.79
C PRO A 58 0.45 3.62 22.15
N THR A 59 0.22 2.47 22.79
CA THR A 59 0.93 2.10 24.01
C THR A 59 2.38 1.66 23.72
N ALA A 60 3.26 1.69 24.74
CA ALA A 60 4.65 1.24 24.60
C ALA A 60 4.74 -0.20 24.07
N ARG A 61 3.86 -1.11 24.52
CA ARG A 61 3.81 -2.52 24.09
C ARG A 61 3.41 -2.65 22.62
N GLU A 62 2.43 -1.86 22.17
CA GLU A 62 2.01 -1.85 20.77
C GLU A 62 3.13 -1.33 19.87
N LEU A 63 3.86 -0.29 20.29
CA LEU A 63 5.01 0.22 19.56
C LEU A 63 6.14 -0.81 19.46
N GLU A 64 6.44 -1.53 20.54
CA GLU A 64 7.43 -2.63 20.53
C GLU A 64 7.03 -3.75 19.56
N LEU A 65 5.74 -4.12 19.55
CA LEU A 65 5.22 -5.13 18.65
C LEU A 65 5.25 -4.67 17.19
N ALA A 66 4.80 -3.44 16.93
CA ALA A 66 4.80 -2.84 15.61
C ALA A 66 6.22 -2.72 15.04
N ALA A 67 7.19 -2.25 15.84
CA ALA A 67 8.58 -2.16 15.42
C ALA A 67 9.23 -3.50 15.02
N LYS A 68 8.74 -4.62 15.61
CA LYS A 68 9.18 -5.98 15.25
C LYS A 68 8.51 -6.54 14.00
N ARG A 69 7.30 -6.09 13.69
CA ARG A 69 6.42 -6.67 12.67
C ARG A 69 6.45 -5.91 11.36
N TYR A 70 6.51 -4.57 11.40
CA TYR A 70 6.22 -3.75 10.24
C TYR A 70 7.46 -3.03 9.71
N ASP A 71 7.52 -2.91 8.39
CA ASP A 71 8.52 -2.10 7.68
C ASP A 71 7.97 -0.69 7.37
N VAL A 72 6.64 -0.56 7.23
CA VAL A 72 5.94 0.70 6.97
C VAL A 72 4.76 0.84 7.92
N VAL A 73 4.62 2.01 8.54
CA VAL A 73 3.49 2.35 9.43
C VAL A 73 2.95 3.73 9.07
N VAL A 74 1.64 3.89 9.09
CA VAL A 74 0.97 5.19 8.95
C VAL A 74 0.40 5.61 10.30
N LEU A 75 0.72 6.81 10.77
CA LEU A 75 0.25 7.37 12.04
C LEU A 75 -0.44 8.72 11.83
N ASN A 76 -1.21 9.16 12.83
CA ASN A 76 -1.76 10.51 12.89
C ASN A 76 -0.69 11.58 13.14
N ALA A 77 -0.98 12.82 12.75
CA ALA A 77 -0.06 13.95 12.85
C ALA A 77 0.37 14.29 14.28
N ASP A 78 -0.51 14.07 15.26
CA ASP A 78 -0.25 14.28 16.70
C ASP A 78 0.62 13.19 17.34
N GLN A 79 0.90 12.10 16.63
CA GLN A 79 1.63 10.93 17.13
C GLN A 79 3.14 10.98 16.86
N GLY A 80 3.74 12.16 16.80
CA GLY A 80 5.19 12.33 16.59
C GLY A 80 6.06 11.63 17.63
N ALA A 81 5.61 11.51 18.88
CA ALA A 81 6.31 10.74 19.92
C ALA A 81 6.33 9.24 19.60
N ALA A 82 5.23 8.68 19.12
CA ALA A 82 5.14 7.29 18.70
C ALA A 82 6.04 7.01 17.48
N MET A 83 6.08 7.92 16.51
CA MET A 83 6.99 7.85 15.35
C MET A 83 8.46 7.78 15.80
N ARG A 84 8.88 8.67 16.69
CA ARG A 84 10.27 8.65 17.23
C ARG A 84 10.58 7.35 17.96
N LYS A 85 9.62 6.84 18.76
CA LYS A 85 9.79 5.57 19.48
C LYS A 85 9.88 4.37 18.55
N LEU A 86 9.08 4.30 17.50
CA LEU A 86 9.17 3.25 16.47
C LEU A 86 10.56 3.24 15.82
N ARG A 87 11.14 4.40 15.49
CA ARG A 87 12.48 4.50 14.91
C ARG A 87 13.61 4.16 15.87
N GLU A 88 13.44 4.48 17.15
CA GLU A 88 14.38 4.04 18.19
C GLU A 88 14.43 2.51 18.26
N LEU A 89 13.27 1.86 18.20
CA LEU A 89 13.12 0.40 18.26
C LEU A 89 13.51 -0.30 16.95
N ASN A 90 13.24 0.33 15.81
CA ASN A 90 13.56 -0.18 14.47
C ASN A 90 14.02 0.97 13.56
N PRO A 91 15.34 1.22 13.44
CA PRO A 91 15.84 2.33 12.61
C PRO A 91 15.52 2.22 11.10
N ARG A 92 15.08 1.05 10.63
CA ARG A 92 14.72 0.82 9.22
C ARG A 92 13.26 1.10 8.91
N ILE A 93 12.39 1.19 9.93
CA ILE A 93 10.96 1.41 9.75
C ILE A 93 10.69 2.74 9.06
N LYS A 94 9.76 2.73 8.12
CA LYS A 94 9.23 3.96 7.50
C LYS A 94 7.93 4.34 8.17
N VAL A 95 7.86 5.59 8.64
CA VAL A 95 6.66 6.10 9.30
C VAL A 95 6.12 7.27 8.52
N LEU A 96 4.94 7.08 7.93
CA LEU A 96 4.21 8.08 7.17
C LEU A 96 3.20 8.79 8.08
N VAL A 97 2.98 10.07 7.83
CA VAL A 97 1.91 10.82 8.49
C VAL A 97 0.65 10.82 7.62
N TYR A 98 -0.50 10.60 8.24
CA TYR A 98 -1.81 10.75 7.60
C TYR A 98 -2.13 12.22 7.37
N LYS A 99 -2.56 12.56 6.15
CA LYS A 99 -3.09 13.88 5.77
C LYS A 99 -4.25 13.75 4.81
N ASP A 100 -5.33 14.46 5.08
CA ASP A 100 -6.49 14.55 4.19
C ASP A 100 -6.28 15.64 3.13
N LEU A 101 -6.45 15.27 1.86
CA LEU A 101 -6.34 16.17 0.71
C LEU A 101 -7.56 17.07 0.55
N SER A 102 -8.73 16.50 0.79
CA SER A 102 -9.99 16.99 0.25
C SER A 102 -10.89 17.63 1.28
N SER A 103 -10.63 17.45 2.59
CA SER A 103 -11.45 18.09 3.63
C SER A 103 -10.64 18.85 4.67
N THR A 104 -11.33 19.79 5.34
CA THR A 104 -10.94 20.29 6.66
C THR A 104 -11.98 19.91 7.70
N ARG A 105 -11.63 19.98 8.98
CA ARG A 105 -12.42 19.36 10.05
C ARG A 105 -12.62 20.31 11.22
N ASN A 106 -13.85 20.35 11.79
CA ASN A 106 -14.14 21.14 12.99
C ASN A 106 -14.81 20.33 14.12
N TYR A 107 -14.57 19.02 14.18
CA TYR A 107 -14.95 18.22 15.33
C TYR A 107 -14.05 18.49 16.54
N ALA A 108 -14.47 18.03 17.72
CA ALA A 108 -13.70 18.15 18.96
C ALA A 108 -12.34 17.43 18.82
N GLY A 109 -11.24 18.14 19.03
CA GLY A 109 -9.87 17.64 18.82
C GLY A 109 -9.21 18.22 17.57
N ALA A 110 -9.94 18.43 16.48
CA ALA A 110 -9.44 19.24 15.35
C ALA A 110 -9.58 20.75 15.64
N VAL A 111 -10.62 21.14 16.37
CA VAL A 111 -10.81 22.50 16.88
C VAL A 111 -11.05 22.45 18.38
N THR A 112 -10.28 23.21 19.16
CA THR A 112 -10.40 23.33 20.61
C THR A 112 -10.31 24.79 21.00
N GLY A 113 -11.27 25.27 21.81
CA GLY A 113 -11.29 26.66 22.28
C GLY A 113 -11.44 27.72 21.17
N GLY A 114 -11.95 27.32 19.98
CA GLY A 114 -12.08 28.22 18.83
C GLY A 114 -10.83 28.37 17.98
N GLU A 115 -9.80 27.58 18.21
CA GLU A 115 -8.56 27.53 17.43
C GLU A 115 -8.34 26.13 16.87
N ASP A 116 -7.66 26.05 15.72
CA ASP A 116 -7.24 24.77 15.12
C ASP A 116 -6.20 24.08 16.00
N ALA A 117 -6.21 22.74 16.02
CA ALA A 117 -5.18 21.96 16.69
C ALA A 117 -3.79 22.22 16.05
N GLU A 118 -2.72 22.08 16.84
CA GLU A 118 -1.34 22.25 16.36
C GLU A 118 -0.99 21.24 15.25
N PHE A 119 -1.41 19.98 15.42
CA PHE A 119 -1.19 18.91 14.46
C PHE A 119 -2.53 18.47 13.88
N LEU A 120 -2.75 18.80 12.61
CA LEU A 120 -4.02 18.55 11.94
C LEU A 120 -3.96 17.27 11.08
N PRO A 121 -5.03 16.49 11.03
CA PRO A 121 -5.18 15.43 10.04
C PRO A 121 -5.42 15.98 8.61
N SER A 122 -5.84 17.24 8.47
CA SER A 122 -5.90 18.00 7.21
C SER A 122 -4.68 18.91 7.05
N GLY A 123 -4.37 19.32 5.81
CA GLY A 123 -3.26 20.25 5.59
C GLY A 123 -3.59 21.69 5.99
N ILE A 124 -4.88 22.05 5.96
CA ILE A 124 -5.39 23.40 6.29
C ILE A 124 -6.42 23.28 7.42
N GLY A 125 -6.27 24.10 8.45
CA GLY A 125 -7.18 24.16 9.58
C GLY A 125 -8.52 24.82 9.22
N TYR A 126 -9.60 24.35 9.85
CA TYR A 126 -10.94 24.89 9.64
C TYR A 126 -11.06 26.36 10.08
N VAL A 127 -10.55 26.70 11.27
CA VAL A 127 -10.65 28.06 11.83
C VAL A 127 -9.80 29.02 11.00
N ALA A 128 -8.60 28.62 10.61
CA ALA A 128 -7.73 29.41 9.75
C ALA A 128 -8.41 29.69 8.40
N ALA A 129 -8.91 28.64 7.71
CA ALA A 129 -9.64 28.81 6.44
C ALA A 129 -10.89 29.67 6.62
N GLN A 130 -11.70 29.42 7.65
CA GLN A 130 -12.92 30.20 7.96
C GLN A 130 -12.63 31.69 8.11
N ARG A 131 -11.51 32.03 8.72
CA ARG A 131 -11.15 33.42 9.07
C ARG A 131 -10.49 34.17 7.91
N THR A 132 -9.62 33.49 7.16
CA THR A 132 -8.75 34.15 6.16
C THR A 132 -9.09 33.80 4.72
N HIS A 133 -9.66 32.63 4.48
CA HIS A 133 -9.92 32.07 3.15
C HIS A 133 -11.26 31.31 3.08
N PRO A 134 -12.40 31.96 3.38
CA PRO A 134 -13.70 31.30 3.35
C PRO A 134 -14.07 30.75 1.97
N GLU A 135 -13.47 31.26 0.91
CA GLU A 135 -13.60 30.80 -0.48
C GLU A 135 -12.98 29.41 -0.72
N TRP A 136 -12.13 28.93 0.17
CA TRP A 136 -11.55 27.59 0.06
C TRP A 136 -12.52 26.47 0.48
N PHE A 137 -13.65 26.81 1.10
CA PHE A 137 -14.71 25.82 1.31
C PHE A 137 -15.51 25.62 0.03
N ALA A 138 -15.59 24.39 -0.47
CA ALA A 138 -16.43 24.07 -1.60
C ALA A 138 -17.91 24.32 -1.28
N THR A 139 -18.62 24.90 -2.23
CA THR A 139 -20.06 25.20 -2.08
C THR A 139 -20.88 24.46 -3.14
N ASP A 140 -22.14 24.18 -2.78
CA ASP A 140 -23.13 23.67 -3.71
C ASP A 140 -23.67 24.78 -4.64
N THR A 141 -24.54 24.42 -5.57
CA THR A 141 -25.19 25.34 -6.50
C THR A 141 -26.09 26.40 -5.84
N ARG A 142 -26.34 26.29 -4.52
CA ARG A 142 -27.10 27.26 -3.70
C ARG A 142 -26.18 28.10 -2.80
N GLY A 143 -24.85 27.97 -2.97
CA GLY A 143 -23.86 28.68 -2.16
C GLY A 143 -23.68 28.14 -0.75
N ARG A 144 -24.19 26.98 -0.41
CA ARG A 144 -24.00 26.33 0.90
C ARG A 144 -22.72 25.48 0.87
N ARG A 145 -21.93 25.55 1.95
CA ARG A 145 -20.76 24.69 2.11
C ARG A 145 -21.17 23.22 2.10
N ILE A 146 -20.32 22.36 1.53
CA ILE A 146 -20.56 20.93 1.42
C ILE A 146 -19.91 20.23 2.62
N GLU A 147 -20.76 19.69 3.50
CA GLU A 147 -20.37 18.77 4.56
C GLU A 147 -20.49 17.33 4.06
N TRP A 148 -19.56 16.47 4.46
CA TRP A 148 -19.54 15.08 4.02
C TRP A 148 -20.59 14.23 4.75
N GLN A 149 -21.38 13.49 4.00
CA GLN A 149 -22.33 12.52 4.54
C GLN A 149 -21.56 11.34 5.15
N GLY A 150 -22.01 10.90 6.33
CA GLY A 150 -21.33 9.85 7.09
C GLY A 150 -20.12 10.32 7.91
N TYR A 151 -19.60 11.51 7.62
CA TYR A 151 -18.47 12.11 8.32
C TYR A 151 -18.82 13.51 8.83
N PRO A 152 -19.56 13.63 9.94
CA PRO A 152 -19.97 14.92 10.49
C PRO A 152 -18.76 15.84 10.73
N LYS A 153 -18.93 17.13 10.41
CA LYS A 153 -17.90 18.16 10.56
C LYS A 153 -16.65 17.98 9.70
N HIS A 154 -16.75 17.21 8.61
CA HIS A 154 -15.79 17.20 7.53
C HIS A 154 -16.34 18.06 6.39
N TRP A 155 -15.57 19.06 5.98
CA TRP A 155 -15.98 20.08 5.02
C TRP A 155 -15.15 19.95 3.75
N GLN A 156 -15.81 19.75 2.62
CA GLN A 156 -15.14 19.67 1.32
C GLN A 156 -14.40 20.98 1.03
N MET A 157 -13.13 20.85 0.64
CA MET A 157 -12.31 21.99 0.22
C MET A 157 -12.23 22.08 -1.30
N THR A 158 -11.85 23.26 -1.81
CA THR A 158 -11.68 23.55 -3.23
C THR A 158 -10.35 23.00 -3.75
N VAL A 159 -10.22 21.68 -3.84
CA VAL A 159 -9.00 21.00 -4.28
C VAL A 159 -8.52 21.38 -5.70
N TRP A 160 -9.36 22.09 -6.46
CA TRP A 160 -9.06 22.67 -7.78
C TRP A 160 -8.56 24.12 -7.72
N ASP A 161 -8.52 24.74 -6.55
CA ASP A 161 -8.03 26.11 -6.37
C ASP A 161 -6.51 26.12 -6.19
N PRO A 162 -5.73 26.75 -7.08
CA PRO A 162 -4.27 26.77 -6.99
C PRO A 162 -3.74 27.44 -5.69
N ALA A 163 -4.48 28.40 -5.12
CA ALA A 163 -4.08 29.06 -3.87
C ALA A 163 -4.24 28.09 -2.68
N TYR A 164 -5.37 27.34 -2.63
CA TYR A 164 -5.57 26.28 -1.66
C TYR A 164 -4.51 25.19 -1.79
N GLN A 165 -4.27 24.70 -3.02
CA GLN A 165 -3.26 23.66 -3.30
C GLN A 165 -1.89 24.10 -2.78
N LYS A 166 -1.47 25.32 -3.13
CA LYS A 166 -0.17 25.86 -2.68
C LYS A 166 -0.07 25.98 -1.16
N ALA A 167 -1.10 26.52 -0.52
CA ALA A 167 -1.11 26.67 0.92
C ALA A 167 -1.05 25.33 1.66
N TRP A 168 -1.78 24.32 1.17
CA TRP A 168 -1.74 22.96 1.70
C TRP A 168 -0.33 22.35 1.58
N VAL A 169 0.28 22.46 0.39
CA VAL A 169 1.63 21.95 0.13
C VAL A 169 2.66 22.59 1.05
N ASP A 170 2.65 23.92 1.13
CA ASP A 170 3.60 24.67 1.96
C ASP A 170 3.48 24.25 3.45
N ALA A 171 2.26 24.16 3.97
CA ALA A 171 2.00 23.78 5.36
C ALA A 171 2.43 22.35 5.66
N VAL A 172 2.01 21.39 4.82
CA VAL A 172 2.26 19.96 5.07
C VAL A 172 3.72 19.59 4.84
N VAL A 173 4.37 20.10 3.79
CA VAL A 173 5.79 19.82 3.54
C VAL A 173 6.68 20.43 4.65
N ALA A 174 6.33 21.62 5.14
CA ALA A 174 7.03 22.23 6.28
C ALA A 174 6.87 21.38 7.56
N GLU A 175 5.65 20.91 7.87
CA GLU A 175 5.38 20.05 9.02
C GLU A 175 6.15 18.73 8.91
N VAL A 176 6.01 18.01 7.81
CA VAL A 176 6.64 16.70 7.59
C VAL A 176 8.16 16.78 7.70
N THR A 177 8.75 17.88 7.23
CA THR A 177 10.21 18.13 7.31
C THR A 177 10.62 18.45 8.73
N ARG A 178 9.92 19.35 9.41
CA ARG A 178 10.21 19.79 10.78
C ARG A 178 10.09 18.64 11.79
N GLU A 179 9.00 17.88 11.71
CA GLU A 179 8.74 16.74 12.61
C GLU A 179 9.58 15.50 12.25
N GLY A 180 10.10 15.45 11.05
CA GLY A 180 10.98 14.37 10.60
C GLY A 180 10.25 13.12 10.10
N TRP A 181 8.97 13.17 9.70
CA TRP A 181 8.27 12.04 9.07
C TRP A 181 9.00 11.55 7.80
N ASP A 182 8.89 10.25 7.47
CA ASP A 182 9.47 9.71 6.24
C ASP A 182 8.68 10.08 4.99
N GLY A 183 7.42 10.46 5.16
CA GLY A 183 6.52 10.84 4.07
C GLY A 183 5.09 11.04 4.53
N ILE A 184 4.20 11.09 3.57
CA ILE A 184 2.77 11.39 3.74
C ILE A 184 1.96 10.24 3.15
N LEU A 185 1.00 9.71 3.92
CA LEU A 185 -0.18 9.09 3.34
C LEU A 185 -1.21 10.19 3.12
N ALA A 186 -1.57 10.45 1.86
CA ALA A 186 -2.52 11.48 1.49
C ALA A 186 -3.87 10.87 1.14
N ASP A 187 -4.82 11.00 2.04
CA ASP A 187 -6.14 10.38 1.92
C ASP A 187 -7.11 11.21 1.09
N ASN A 188 -8.16 10.55 0.59
CA ASN A 188 -9.26 11.16 -0.14
C ASN A 188 -8.92 11.69 -1.54
N ASP A 189 -8.12 10.91 -2.28
CA ASP A 189 -7.98 11.03 -3.72
C ASP A 189 -9.08 10.21 -4.43
N PHE A 190 -10.30 10.74 -4.48
CA PHE A 190 -11.48 10.03 -4.97
C PHE A 190 -12.00 10.54 -6.33
N ASN A 191 -12.76 9.69 -7.04
CA ASN A 191 -13.19 9.93 -8.41
C ASN A 191 -14.49 10.72 -8.56
N SER A 192 -15.33 10.74 -7.53
CA SER A 192 -16.66 11.35 -7.56
C SER A 192 -17.02 11.96 -6.23
N LEU A 193 -17.57 13.17 -6.25
CA LEU A 193 -18.10 13.80 -5.05
C LEU A 193 -19.23 12.98 -4.41
N SER A 194 -19.92 12.14 -5.20
CA SER A 194 -20.98 11.26 -4.70
C SER A 194 -20.50 10.27 -3.64
N HIS A 195 -19.20 10.07 -3.52
CA HIS A 195 -18.61 9.29 -2.43
C HIS A 195 -18.99 9.87 -1.05
N TYR A 196 -19.05 11.19 -0.94
CA TYR A 196 -19.35 11.90 0.31
C TYR A 196 -20.56 12.84 0.24
N SER A 197 -21.05 13.21 -0.94
CA SER A 197 -22.18 14.14 -1.06
C SER A 197 -22.89 14.01 -2.41
N ALA A 198 -24.21 14.05 -2.39
CA ALA A 198 -25.02 14.13 -3.60
C ALA A 198 -25.13 15.57 -4.17
N ALA A 199 -24.44 16.55 -3.58
CA ALA A 199 -24.48 17.93 -4.04
C ALA A 199 -23.74 18.12 -5.37
N LEU A 200 -24.22 19.06 -6.19
CA LEU A 200 -23.44 19.57 -7.33
C LEU A 200 -22.58 20.76 -6.86
N LEU A 201 -21.34 20.83 -7.32
CA LEU A 201 -20.44 21.95 -7.03
C LEU A 201 -20.94 23.24 -7.66
N ALA A 202 -20.71 24.35 -7.01
CA ALA A 202 -20.98 25.68 -7.58
C ALA A 202 -20.31 25.84 -8.94
N GLY A 203 -21.10 26.30 -9.93
CA GLY A 203 -20.67 26.46 -11.31
C GLY A 203 -20.70 25.19 -12.15
N THR A 204 -21.28 24.08 -11.64
CA THR A 204 -21.59 22.88 -12.43
C THR A 204 -23.09 22.64 -12.51
N THR A 205 -23.54 21.90 -13.52
CA THR A 205 -24.95 21.63 -13.78
C THR A 205 -25.28 20.13 -13.69
N THR A 206 -24.28 19.29 -13.73
CA THR A 206 -24.41 17.82 -13.68
C THR A 206 -23.39 17.18 -12.73
N ALA A 207 -23.69 15.95 -12.27
CA ALA A 207 -22.74 15.16 -11.48
C ALA A 207 -21.44 14.91 -12.26
N ALA A 208 -21.54 14.64 -13.56
CA ALA A 208 -20.36 14.41 -14.41
C ALA A 208 -19.43 15.63 -14.52
N GLU A 209 -19.99 16.84 -14.53
CA GLU A 209 -19.20 18.09 -14.50
C GLU A 209 -18.57 18.30 -13.13
N THR A 210 -19.31 18.03 -12.05
CA THR A 210 -18.83 18.08 -10.67
C THR A 210 -17.64 17.13 -10.50
N ASP A 211 -17.78 15.88 -10.90
CA ASP A 211 -16.75 14.85 -10.78
C ASP A 211 -15.52 15.17 -11.61
N ARG A 212 -15.71 15.69 -12.82
CA ARG A 212 -14.59 16.14 -13.67
C ARG A 212 -13.80 17.25 -13.01
N LYS A 213 -14.50 18.30 -12.53
CA LYS A 213 -13.86 19.43 -11.83
C LYS A 213 -13.04 18.95 -10.61
N LEU A 214 -13.61 18.00 -9.85
CA LEU A 214 -12.93 17.40 -8.70
C LEU A 214 -11.68 16.64 -9.13
N ARG A 215 -11.80 15.71 -10.10
CA ARG A 215 -10.68 14.89 -10.59
C ARG A 215 -9.57 15.73 -11.19
N ASP A 216 -9.90 16.64 -12.09
CA ASP A 216 -8.90 17.53 -12.72
C ASP A 216 -8.15 18.36 -11.66
N GLY A 217 -8.87 18.79 -10.62
CA GLY A 217 -8.30 19.48 -9.47
C GLY A 217 -7.35 18.59 -8.67
N LEU A 218 -7.77 17.37 -8.34
CA LEU A 218 -6.94 16.42 -7.61
C LEU A 218 -5.71 15.98 -8.44
N ASP A 219 -5.84 15.73 -9.73
CA ASP A 219 -4.72 15.34 -10.60
C ASP A 219 -3.63 16.45 -10.63
N ALA A 220 -4.03 17.72 -10.72
CA ALA A 220 -3.11 18.85 -10.63
C ALA A 220 -2.50 18.96 -9.22
N PHE A 221 -3.32 18.81 -8.19
CA PHE A 221 -2.89 18.92 -6.79
C PHE A 221 -1.90 17.83 -6.40
N LEU A 222 -2.17 16.56 -6.75
CA LEU A 222 -1.26 15.46 -6.45
C LEU A 222 0.10 15.62 -7.15
N SER A 223 0.10 16.17 -8.37
CA SER A 223 1.34 16.49 -9.08
C SER A 223 2.16 17.54 -8.33
N LEU A 224 1.51 18.62 -7.89
CA LEU A 224 2.16 19.69 -7.11
C LEU A 224 2.72 19.17 -5.77
N ILE A 225 1.94 18.38 -5.03
CA ILE A 225 2.38 17.77 -3.76
C ILE A 225 3.55 16.83 -4.02
N GLY A 226 3.41 15.92 -4.98
CA GLY A 226 4.40 14.89 -5.26
C GLY A 226 5.77 15.50 -5.58
N GLU A 227 5.82 16.52 -6.43
CA GLU A 227 7.06 17.24 -6.75
C GLU A 227 7.69 17.91 -5.52
N ALA A 228 6.86 18.56 -4.68
CA ALA A 228 7.34 19.22 -3.47
C ALA A 228 7.85 18.24 -2.41
N VAL A 229 7.14 17.13 -2.22
CA VAL A 229 7.48 16.08 -1.26
C VAL A 229 8.75 15.33 -1.69
N GLN A 230 8.89 15.00 -2.98
CA GLN A 230 10.11 14.40 -3.53
C GLN A 230 11.32 15.33 -3.40
N LYS A 231 11.14 16.63 -3.69
CA LYS A 231 12.19 17.63 -3.48
C LYS A 231 12.65 17.71 -2.02
N ALA A 232 11.76 17.46 -1.08
CA ALA A 232 12.08 17.37 0.34
C ALA A 232 12.70 16.01 0.75
N GLY A 233 12.91 15.08 -0.19
CA GLY A 233 13.45 13.73 0.07
C GLY A 233 12.48 12.82 0.82
N LYS A 234 11.17 13.04 0.68
CA LYS A 234 10.10 12.34 1.40
C LYS A 234 9.25 11.49 0.45
N LEU A 235 8.53 10.50 1.00
CA LEU A 235 7.59 9.66 0.25
C LEU A 235 6.22 10.36 0.18
N PHE A 236 5.59 10.26 -0.98
CA PHE A 236 4.21 10.67 -1.20
C PHE A 236 3.39 9.45 -1.61
N VAL A 237 2.39 9.09 -0.81
CA VAL A 237 1.56 7.88 -0.97
C VAL A 237 0.09 8.29 -0.90
N PRO A 238 -0.55 8.68 -2.01
CA PRO A 238 -1.98 8.97 -2.03
C PRO A 238 -2.81 7.69 -1.88
N ASN A 239 -3.96 7.79 -1.20
CA ASN A 239 -5.01 6.77 -1.21
C ASN A 239 -5.86 6.95 -2.48
N VAL A 240 -5.54 6.19 -3.53
CA VAL A 240 -6.16 6.30 -4.85
C VAL A 240 -7.36 5.38 -4.92
N SER A 241 -8.54 5.92 -4.65
CA SER A 241 -9.76 5.12 -4.67
C SER A 241 -10.29 4.86 -6.07
N GLU A 242 -11.01 3.73 -6.21
CA GLU A 242 -11.78 3.36 -7.42
C GLU A 242 -10.94 3.32 -8.71
N THR A 243 -9.69 2.88 -8.61
CA THR A 243 -8.73 2.80 -9.72
C THR A 243 -9.24 1.95 -10.89
N HIS A 244 -10.09 0.95 -10.63
CA HIS A 244 -10.75 0.13 -11.64
C HIS A 244 -11.72 0.91 -12.56
N LEU A 245 -12.16 2.11 -12.14
CA LEU A 245 -13.08 2.96 -12.91
C LEU A 245 -12.36 3.94 -13.86
N VAL A 246 -11.12 4.32 -13.53
CA VAL A 246 -10.37 5.34 -14.29
C VAL A 246 -8.99 4.80 -14.64
N PRO A 247 -8.85 4.16 -15.81
CA PRO A 247 -7.56 3.63 -16.27
C PRO A 247 -6.46 4.70 -16.31
N GLY A 248 -5.27 4.34 -15.85
CA GLY A 248 -4.10 5.22 -15.80
C GLY A 248 -3.98 6.09 -14.54
N ARG A 249 -5.04 6.19 -13.74
CA ARG A 249 -5.04 7.03 -12.53
C ARG A 249 -4.05 6.52 -11.48
N TRP A 250 -4.05 5.22 -11.19
CA TRP A 250 -3.06 4.61 -10.29
C TRP A 250 -1.64 4.95 -10.72
N THR A 251 -1.31 4.68 -11.98
CA THR A 251 0.02 4.92 -12.54
C THR A 251 0.42 6.40 -12.44
N ALA A 252 -0.50 7.32 -12.72
CA ALA A 252 -0.25 8.74 -12.63
C ALA A 252 0.02 9.22 -11.21
N HIS A 253 -0.72 8.69 -10.23
CA HIS A 253 -0.67 9.17 -8.85
C HIS A 253 0.39 8.46 -7.99
N SER A 254 0.75 7.21 -8.31
CA SER A 254 1.77 6.45 -7.57
C SER A 254 3.23 6.83 -7.87
N ARG A 255 3.48 7.62 -8.92
CA ARG A 255 4.84 7.92 -9.43
C ARG A 255 5.74 8.69 -8.46
N PHE A 256 5.21 9.29 -7.42
CA PHE A 256 5.94 10.13 -6.47
C PHE A 256 6.38 9.42 -5.18
N GLY A 257 6.36 8.10 -5.17
CA GLY A 257 6.81 7.32 -4.02
C GLY A 257 5.98 6.08 -3.75
N GLY A 258 4.75 6.05 -4.23
CA GLY A 258 3.82 4.95 -4.10
C GLY A 258 2.38 5.40 -4.07
N ALA A 259 1.46 4.46 -3.84
CA ALA A 259 0.06 4.73 -3.59
C ALA A 259 -0.56 3.64 -2.71
N MET A 260 -1.70 3.94 -2.12
CA MET A 260 -2.53 3.00 -1.37
C MET A 260 -3.80 2.66 -2.16
N GLU A 261 -4.21 1.39 -2.09
CA GLU A 261 -5.54 0.92 -2.48
C GLU A 261 -6.23 0.35 -1.25
N GLU A 262 -7.19 1.08 -0.73
CA GLU A 262 -7.88 0.73 0.53
C GLU A 262 -8.91 -0.39 0.37
N ASN A 263 -9.43 -0.59 -0.83
CA ASN A 263 -10.39 -1.64 -1.14
C ASN A 263 -9.78 -2.76 -2.00
N PHE A 264 -8.50 -3.06 -1.78
CA PHE A 264 -7.78 -4.08 -2.51
C PHE A 264 -8.44 -5.46 -2.33
N GLY A 265 -8.93 -6.01 -3.42
CA GLY A 265 -9.65 -7.29 -3.48
C GLY A 265 -11.16 -7.14 -3.35
N PHE A 266 -11.68 -6.44 -2.34
CA PHE A 266 -13.11 -6.38 -2.05
C PHE A 266 -13.57 -4.97 -1.72
N ARG A 267 -14.82 -4.67 -2.07
CA ARG A 267 -15.48 -3.45 -1.58
C ARG A 267 -15.81 -3.57 -0.10
N GLU A 268 -15.90 -2.43 0.55
CA GLU A 268 -16.29 -2.29 1.95
C GLU A 268 -17.68 -2.91 2.24
N ASP A 269 -18.61 -2.80 1.30
CA ASP A 269 -19.97 -3.35 1.42
C ASP A 269 -20.05 -4.87 1.22
N GLY A 270 -18.92 -5.54 0.97
CA GLY A 270 -18.87 -6.99 0.73
C GLY A 270 -19.55 -7.42 -0.58
N GLY A 271 -19.70 -6.49 -1.53
CA GLY A 271 -20.43 -6.71 -2.78
C GLY A 271 -20.11 -8.04 -3.48
N THR A 272 -21.15 -8.70 -3.95
CA THR A 272 -21.14 -10.07 -4.50
C THR A 272 -20.47 -10.23 -5.87
N GLY A 273 -19.80 -9.20 -6.38
CA GLY A 273 -19.36 -9.12 -7.78
C GLY A 273 -17.94 -9.63 -8.08
N GLY A 274 -17.34 -10.49 -7.25
CA GLY A 274 -15.97 -10.99 -7.44
C GLY A 274 -14.92 -10.02 -6.89
N LEU A 275 -13.64 -10.29 -7.17
CA LEU A 275 -12.51 -9.47 -6.73
C LEU A 275 -12.46 -8.14 -7.48
N LEU A 276 -12.62 -7.03 -6.76
CA LEU A 276 -12.68 -5.67 -7.32
C LEU A 276 -11.40 -5.32 -8.09
N THR A 277 -10.26 -5.61 -7.51
CA THR A 277 -8.92 -5.35 -8.09
C THR A 277 -8.72 -5.96 -9.49
N PHE A 278 -9.44 -7.02 -9.84
CA PHE A 278 -9.34 -7.63 -11.16
C PHE A 278 -10.33 -7.05 -12.19
N ARG A 279 -11.06 -6.00 -11.83
CA ARG A 279 -11.93 -5.27 -12.74
C ARG A 279 -11.16 -4.15 -13.45
N GLY A 280 -11.60 -3.83 -14.67
CA GLY A 280 -10.93 -2.81 -15.47
C GLY A 280 -9.42 -3.09 -15.64
N ASN A 281 -8.60 -2.07 -15.50
CA ASN A 281 -7.15 -2.15 -15.66
C ASN A 281 -6.36 -2.18 -14.34
N GLU A 282 -7.03 -2.10 -13.18
CA GLU A 282 -6.37 -1.92 -11.88
C GLU A 282 -5.26 -2.95 -11.64
N PHE A 283 -5.57 -4.23 -11.70
CA PHE A 283 -4.58 -5.29 -11.48
C PHE A 283 -3.37 -5.19 -12.43
N GLN A 284 -3.59 -4.77 -13.68
CA GLN A 284 -2.51 -4.62 -14.66
C GLN A 284 -1.61 -3.42 -14.34
N GLU A 285 -2.20 -2.32 -13.87
CA GLU A 285 -1.44 -1.14 -13.43
C GLU A 285 -0.63 -1.44 -12.17
N LEU A 286 -1.24 -2.06 -11.16
CA LEU A 286 -0.54 -2.51 -9.95
C LEU A 286 0.62 -3.45 -10.28
N ARG A 287 0.39 -4.42 -11.19
CA ARG A 287 1.41 -5.39 -11.62
C ARG A 287 2.57 -4.70 -12.34
N ALA A 288 2.28 -3.74 -13.19
CA ALA A 288 3.31 -2.97 -13.88
C ALA A 288 4.17 -2.16 -12.88
N GLN A 289 3.54 -1.50 -11.92
CA GLN A 289 4.24 -0.75 -10.87
C GLN A 289 5.06 -1.66 -9.93
N ALA A 290 4.52 -2.81 -9.55
CA ALA A 290 5.24 -3.80 -8.75
C ALA A 290 6.50 -4.32 -9.47
N ALA A 291 6.41 -4.53 -10.79
CA ALA A 291 7.54 -4.99 -11.60
C ALA A 291 8.65 -3.94 -11.72
N LEU A 292 8.32 -2.65 -11.72
CA LEU A 292 9.31 -1.56 -11.68
C LEU A 292 10.04 -1.51 -10.32
N GLY A 293 9.38 -1.88 -9.22
CA GLY A 293 9.98 -1.93 -7.89
C GLY A 293 10.33 -0.57 -7.28
N GLU A 294 9.90 0.52 -7.89
CA GLU A 294 10.23 1.88 -7.48
C GLU A 294 9.21 2.47 -6.50
N SER A 295 7.93 2.15 -6.69
CA SER A 295 6.81 2.69 -5.93
C SER A 295 6.35 1.73 -4.82
N LEU A 296 6.01 2.28 -3.65
CA LEU A 296 5.35 1.55 -2.58
C LEU A 296 3.89 1.25 -3.00
N LEU A 297 3.53 -0.02 -3.03
CA LEU A 297 2.14 -0.45 -3.17
C LEU A 297 1.64 -0.81 -1.77
N LEU A 298 0.81 0.04 -1.18
CA LEU A 298 0.17 -0.20 0.10
C LEU A 298 -1.24 -0.73 -0.16
N LEU A 299 -1.44 -2.04 0.03
CA LEU A 299 -2.66 -2.76 -0.34
C LEU A 299 -3.42 -3.17 0.91
N VAL A 300 -4.60 -2.60 1.11
CA VAL A 300 -5.46 -2.87 2.28
C VAL A 300 -6.64 -3.73 1.85
N THR A 301 -6.78 -4.92 2.43
CA THR A 301 -7.92 -5.80 2.18
C THR A 301 -8.88 -5.82 3.36
N ARG A 302 -10.15 -5.56 3.10
CA ARG A 302 -11.23 -5.75 4.07
C ARG A 302 -11.42 -7.24 4.33
N THR A 303 -11.11 -7.69 5.55
CA THR A 303 -11.02 -9.11 5.92
C THR A 303 -12.14 -9.54 6.88
N ARG A 304 -13.39 -9.45 6.43
CA ARG A 304 -14.56 -9.88 7.22
C ARG A 304 -14.75 -11.40 7.26
N SER A 305 -13.96 -12.15 6.48
CA SER A 305 -13.97 -13.62 6.45
C SER A 305 -12.59 -14.18 6.13
N ALA A 306 -12.34 -15.44 6.48
CA ALA A 306 -11.11 -16.15 6.13
C ALA A 306 -10.91 -16.23 4.61
N GLN A 307 -11.98 -16.29 3.81
CA GLN A 307 -11.92 -16.26 2.36
C GLN A 307 -11.37 -14.90 1.87
N GLN A 308 -11.90 -13.80 2.39
CA GLN A 308 -11.45 -12.45 2.00
C GLN A 308 -9.99 -12.22 2.39
N ALA A 309 -9.58 -12.63 3.59
CA ALA A 309 -8.18 -12.55 4.00
C ALA A 309 -7.26 -13.35 3.07
N ARG A 310 -7.65 -14.58 2.76
CA ARG A 310 -6.89 -15.47 1.87
C ARG A 310 -6.82 -14.93 0.43
N ALA A 311 -7.94 -14.47 -0.11
CA ALA A 311 -8.01 -13.93 -1.47
C ALA A 311 -7.24 -12.61 -1.59
N GLY A 312 -7.33 -11.71 -0.59
CA GLY A 312 -6.57 -10.47 -0.54
C GLY A 312 -5.08 -10.70 -0.45
N TYR A 313 -4.63 -11.53 0.50
CA TYR A 313 -3.22 -11.89 0.64
C TYR A 313 -2.65 -12.53 -0.62
N ALA A 314 -3.32 -13.55 -1.16
CA ALA A 314 -2.88 -14.23 -2.38
C ALA A 314 -2.84 -13.29 -3.59
N SER A 315 -3.83 -12.38 -3.72
CA SER A 315 -3.84 -11.35 -4.77
C SER A 315 -2.64 -10.40 -4.64
N ALA A 316 -2.30 -9.98 -3.43
CA ALA A 316 -1.10 -9.19 -3.16
C ALA A 316 0.18 -9.98 -3.46
N ALA A 317 0.22 -11.27 -3.13
CA ALA A 317 1.34 -12.15 -3.45
C ALA A 317 1.57 -12.29 -4.97
N LEU A 318 0.51 -12.25 -5.80
CA LEU A 318 0.66 -12.15 -7.25
C LEU A 318 1.44 -10.89 -7.68
N LEU A 319 1.37 -9.84 -6.89
CA LEU A 319 2.07 -8.56 -7.09
C LEU A 319 3.39 -8.48 -6.32
N ALA A 320 3.85 -9.57 -5.68
CA ALA A 320 5.03 -9.56 -4.83
C ALA A 320 6.24 -8.91 -5.51
N GLY A 321 6.82 -7.96 -4.82
CA GLY A 321 7.97 -7.18 -5.23
C GLY A 321 8.58 -6.47 -4.02
N PRO A 322 9.73 -5.81 -4.18
CA PRO A 322 10.50 -5.26 -3.06
C PRO A 322 9.77 -4.18 -2.27
N ARG A 323 8.72 -3.59 -2.85
CA ARG A 323 7.92 -2.51 -2.24
C ARG A 323 6.41 -2.81 -2.24
N THR A 324 6.02 -4.04 -2.48
CA THR A 324 4.62 -4.44 -2.35
C THR A 324 4.32 -4.77 -0.89
N CYS A 325 3.37 -4.09 -0.32
CA CYS A 325 2.98 -4.16 1.08
C CYS A 325 1.50 -4.51 1.18
N TRP A 326 1.16 -5.47 2.04
CA TRP A 326 -0.22 -5.86 2.29
C TRP A 326 -0.55 -5.81 3.77
N THR A 327 -1.75 -5.33 4.08
CA THR A 327 -2.32 -5.32 5.43
C THR A 327 -3.79 -5.74 5.41
N PRO A 328 -4.22 -6.60 6.34
CA PRO A 328 -5.64 -6.84 6.56
C PRO A 328 -6.28 -5.67 7.32
N ALA A 329 -7.59 -5.49 7.18
CA ALA A 329 -8.39 -4.58 7.97
C ALA A 329 -9.75 -5.21 8.28
N THR A 330 -10.05 -5.49 9.54
CA THR A 330 -11.35 -6.04 9.98
C THR A 330 -12.36 -4.93 10.29
N THR A 331 -11.87 -3.73 10.62
CA THR A 331 -12.66 -2.55 10.94
C THR A 331 -12.23 -1.35 10.09
N ASP A 332 -13.05 -0.30 10.08
CA ASP A 332 -12.83 0.92 9.31
C ASP A 332 -12.20 2.03 10.16
N ASP A 333 -11.94 1.78 11.45
CA ASP A 333 -11.36 2.78 12.37
C ASP A 333 -9.82 2.69 12.44
N TYR A 334 -9.22 1.63 11.89
CA TYR A 334 -7.76 1.40 11.87
C TYR A 334 -7.10 1.66 13.23
N ARG A 335 -7.81 1.38 14.32
CA ARG A 335 -7.36 1.67 15.69
C ARG A 335 -6.15 0.86 16.06
N ASP A 336 -6.18 -0.41 15.72
CA ASP A 336 -5.15 -1.38 16.05
C ASP A 336 -4.56 -1.99 14.77
N PRO A 337 -3.22 -2.04 14.63
CA PRO A 337 -2.61 -2.67 13.48
C PRO A 337 -2.88 -4.17 13.50
N GLU A 338 -3.43 -4.68 12.42
CA GLU A 338 -3.83 -6.08 12.31
C GLU A 338 -2.70 -6.94 11.73
N TRP A 339 -2.63 -8.18 12.18
CA TRP A 339 -1.68 -9.18 11.69
C TRP A 339 -2.42 -10.45 11.29
N SER A 340 -2.21 -10.90 10.08
CA SER A 340 -2.73 -12.18 9.60
C SER A 340 -1.65 -13.25 9.67
N ALA A 341 -2.01 -14.47 10.10
CA ALA A 341 -1.12 -15.63 10.05
C ALA A 341 -0.61 -15.93 8.63
N LEU A 342 -1.30 -15.47 7.59
CA LEU A 342 -0.85 -15.56 6.21
C LEU A 342 0.46 -14.82 5.96
N GLN A 343 0.75 -13.75 6.71
CA GLN A 343 2.01 -13.00 6.62
C GLN A 343 3.21 -13.78 7.17
N ASP A 344 2.94 -14.83 7.94
CA ASP A 344 3.93 -15.79 8.44
C ASP A 344 3.93 -17.11 7.65
N SER A 345 3.29 -17.14 6.47
CA SER A 345 3.10 -18.36 5.67
C SER A 345 4.43 -19.03 5.22
N GLY A 346 5.51 -18.25 5.14
CA GLY A 346 6.80 -18.79 4.70
C GLY A 346 6.93 -19.04 3.19
N LEU A 347 6.10 -18.37 2.36
CA LEU A 347 6.15 -18.50 0.88
C LEU A 347 7.55 -18.30 0.28
N GLY A 348 8.39 -17.47 0.92
CA GLY A 348 9.70 -17.13 0.36
C GLY A 348 9.63 -16.07 -0.74
N GLU A 349 10.66 -15.98 -1.57
CA GLU A 349 10.74 -15.01 -2.68
C GLU A 349 9.95 -15.46 -3.90
N ALA A 350 9.44 -14.51 -4.68
CA ALA A 350 8.79 -14.81 -5.95
C ALA A 350 9.83 -15.31 -6.97
N VAL A 351 9.56 -16.46 -7.61
CA VAL A 351 10.45 -17.09 -8.59
C VAL A 351 10.15 -16.61 -10.01
N ASP A 352 8.87 -16.35 -10.30
CA ASP A 352 8.38 -15.95 -11.63
C ASP A 352 7.44 -14.76 -11.57
N ALA A 353 6.99 -14.32 -12.72
CA ALA A 353 5.90 -13.35 -12.83
C ALA A 353 4.54 -14.06 -12.68
N ALA A 354 3.56 -13.36 -12.09
CA ALA A 354 2.21 -13.90 -12.03
C ALA A 354 1.66 -14.20 -13.43
N GLY A 355 1.16 -15.43 -13.62
CA GLY A 355 0.60 -15.95 -14.85
C GLY A 355 -0.91 -16.17 -14.77
N ARG A 356 -1.63 -15.91 -15.88
CA ARG A 356 -3.07 -16.19 -16.00
C ARG A 356 -3.27 -17.52 -16.73
N GLN A 357 -3.99 -18.43 -16.10
CA GLN A 357 -4.35 -19.74 -16.68
C GLN A 357 -5.51 -19.58 -17.70
N PRO A 358 -5.70 -20.54 -18.62
CA PRO A 358 -6.80 -20.50 -19.60
C PRO A 358 -8.21 -20.39 -18.98
N ASN A 359 -8.42 -20.96 -17.78
CA ASN A 359 -9.67 -20.85 -17.03
C ASN A 359 -9.83 -19.53 -16.26
N GLY A 360 -8.90 -18.59 -16.42
CA GLY A 360 -8.97 -17.27 -15.82
C GLY A 360 -8.34 -17.13 -14.43
N VAL A 361 -7.91 -18.24 -13.82
CA VAL A 361 -7.20 -18.23 -12.54
C VAL A 361 -5.80 -17.64 -12.71
N TRP A 362 -5.36 -16.82 -11.76
CA TRP A 362 -4.01 -16.32 -11.68
C TRP A 362 -3.17 -17.16 -10.72
N THR A 363 -1.93 -17.44 -11.10
CA THR A 363 -1.00 -18.22 -10.27
C THR A 363 0.37 -17.56 -10.20
N ARG A 364 1.12 -17.84 -9.13
CA ARG A 364 2.52 -17.44 -8.99
C ARG A 364 3.28 -18.44 -8.13
N THR A 365 4.54 -18.73 -8.52
CA THR A 365 5.46 -19.62 -7.81
C THR A 365 6.39 -18.81 -6.93
N PHE A 366 6.71 -19.37 -5.78
CA PHE A 366 7.64 -18.83 -4.79
C PHE A 366 8.69 -19.89 -4.44
N THR A 367 9.81 -19.49 -3.83
CA THR A 367 10.88 -20.42 -3.45
C THR A 367 10.39 -21.56 -2.56
N ASN A 368 9.42 -21.31 -1.69
CA ASN A 368 8.89 -22.28 -0.73
C ASN A 368 7.38 -22.50 -0.88
N GLY A 369 6.78 -22.06 -1.99
CA GLY A 369 5.34 -22.22 -2.11
C GLY A 369 4.73 -21.71 -3.42
N TRP A 370 3.41 -21.60 -3.40
CA TRP A 370 2.60 -21.26 -4.56
C TRP A 370 1.27 -20.61 -4.14
N VAL A 371 0.78 -19.71 -4.97
CA VAL A 371 -0.55 -19.12 -4.80
C VAL A 371 -1.39 -19.27 -6.06
N ALA A 372 -2.70 -19.42 -5.88
CA ALA A 372 -3.66 -19.30 -6.96
C ALA A 372 -4.86 -18.47 -6.52
N VAL A 373 -5.32 -17.58 -7.40
CA VAL A 373 -6.45 -16.67 -7.19
C VAL A 373 -7.46 -16.86 -8.29
N ASN A 374 -8.71 -17.11 -7.94
CA ASN A 374 -9.84 -17.17 -8.86
C ASN A 374 -10.63 -15.85 -8.85
N PRO A 375 -10.36 -14.90 -9.76
CA PRO A 375 -11.12 -13.65 -9.83
C PRO A 375 -12.44 -13.78 -10.61
N THR A 376 -12.74 -14.98 -11.15
CA THR A 376 -13.92 -15.20 -11.98
C THR A 376 -15.19 -15.36 -11.13
N ALA A 377 -16.35 -15.24 -11.77
CA ALA A 377 -17.65 -15.43 -11.12
C ALA A 377 -18.05 -16.91 -10.94
N ALA A 378 -17.25 -17.86 -11.48
CA ALA A 378 -17.52 -19.28 -11.41
C ALA A 378 -16.45 -20.02 -10.60
N THR A 379 -16.81 -21.16 -10.04
CA THR A 379 -15.83 -22.09 -9.45
C THR A 379 -14.87 -22.59 -10.53
N GLN A 380 -13.58 -22.57 -10.24
CA GLN A 380 -12.52 -23.02 -11.13
C GLN A 380 -11.68 -24.12 -10.48
N THR A 381 -11.07 -24.96 -11.31
CA THR A 381 -10.18 -26.02 -10.83
C THR A 381 -8.74 -25.70 -11.25
N VAL A 382 -7.81 -25.89 -10.31
CA VAL A 382 -6.36 -25.72 -10.54
C VAL A 382 -5.59 -26.92 -10.01
N THR A 383 -4.48 -27.24 -10.66
CA THR A 383 -3.56 -28.28 -10.19
C THR A 383 -2.35 -27.60 -9.56
N PRO A 384 -2.14 -27.75 -8.23
CA PRO A 384 -0.98 -27.15 -7.56
C PRO A 384 0.30 -27.93 -7.91
N PRO A 385 1.49 -27.37 -7.67
CA PRO A 385 2.73 -28.11 -7.64
C PRO A 385 2.70 -29.25 -6.60
N GLU A 386 3.54 -30.29 -6.82
CA GLU A 386 3.66 -31.40 -5.89
C GLU A 386 4.30 -30.99 -4.55
N GLY A 387 3.98 -31.74 -3.50
CA GLY A 387 4.63 -31.59 -2.19
C GLY A 387 4.16 -30.43 -1.33
N LEU A 388 3.32 -29.54 -1.82
CA LEU A 388 2.86 -28.38 -1.08
C LEU A 388 1.63 -28.67 -0.22
N VAL A 389 1.54 -28.00 0.94
CA VAL A 389 0.40 -28.05 1.87
C VAL A 389 -0.28 -26.69 1.95
N VAL A 390 -1.60 -26.69 2.21
CA VAL A 390 -2.39 -25.46 2.28
C VAL A 390 -2.15 -24.73 3.60
N VAL A 391 -1.91 -23.41 3.53
CA VAL A 391 -1.80 -22.54 4.69
C VAL A 391 -3.19 -22.12 5.19
N GLY A 392 -3.42 -22.31 6.49
CA GLY A 392 -4.63 -21.85 7.20
C GLY A 392 -5.82 -22.84 7.19
N PRO A 393 -6.85 -22.58 8.00
CA PRO A 393 -8.02 -23.45 8.08
C PRO A 393 -8.80 -23.43 6.77
N ARG A 394 -8.96 -24.59 6.18
CA ARG A 394 -9.90 -24.82 5.08
C ARG A 394 -11.26 -25.22 5.63
N THR A 395 -12.33 -24.60 5.17
CA THR A 395 -13.64 -25.22 5.14
C THR A 395 -13.51 -26.47 4.25
N ALA A 396 -13.82 -27.63 4.84
CA ALA A 396 -13.64 -28.98 4.34
C ALA A 396 -13.55 -29.13 2.81
N VAL A 397 -12.36 -29.43 2.31
CA VAL A 397 -12.22 -30.24 1.09
C VAL A 397 -12.25 -31.69 1.57
N THR A 398 -13.23 -32.45 1.09
CA THR A 398 -13.30 -33.89 1.32
C THR A 398 -11.99 -34.53 0.82
N SER A 399 -11.12 -34.90 1.74
CA SER A 399 -9.95 -35.71 1.45
C SER A 399 -10.45 -37.08 0.95
N PRO A 400 -9.89 -37.63 -0.14
CA PRO A 400 -10.16 -39.00 -0.49
C PRO A 400 -9.65 -39.90 0.62
N THR A 401 -10.49 -40.80 1.05
CA THR A 401 -10.25 -41.84 2.05
C THR A 401 -8.93 -42.56 1.77
N LYS A 402 -8.04 -42.60 2.76
CA LYS A 402 -6.77 -43.32 2.70
C LYS A 402 -7.05 -44.80 2.46
N ALA A 403 -6.88 -45.25 1.21
CA ALA A 403 -6.86 -46.67 0.92
C ALA A 403 -5.52 -47.24 1.42
N SER A 404 -5.59 -48.20 2.34
CA SER A 404 -4.45 -48.97 2.78
C SER A 404 -3.98 -49.83 1.62
N SER A 405 -2.85 -49.47 0.99
CA SER A 405 -2.19 -50.27 -0.06
C SER A 405 -0.77 -50.59 0.39
N THR A 406 -0.49 -51.86 0.60
CA THR A 406 0.83 -52.45 0.78
C THR A 406 1.43 -52.78 -0.62
N ALA A 407 1.76 -51.74 -1.40
CA ALA A 407 2.54 -51.89 -2.64
C ALA A 407 3.80 -51.04 -2.59
N PRO A 408 4.91 -51.40 -3.23
CA PRO A 408 6.14 -50.65 -3.24
C PRO A 408 5.93 -49.27 -3.89
N PRO A 409 6.71 -48.22 -3.57
CA PRO A 409 6.46 -46.87 -4.01
C PRO A 409 6.56 -46.77 -5.54
N SER A 410 5.44 -46.79 -6.20
CA SER A 410 5.29 -46.27 -7.56
C SER A 410 5.47 -44.75 -7.54
N SER A 411 5.93 -44.16 -8.65
CA SER A 411 6.08 -42.72 -8.86
C SER A 411 4.99 -41.93 -8.12
N PRO A 412 5.33 -40.80 -7.44
CA PRO A 412 4.36 -40.04 -6.69
C PRO A 412 3.14 -39.72 -7.57
N ALA A 413 1.96 -39.98 -7.06
CA ALA A 413 0.72 -39.67 -7.78
C ALA A 413 0.66 -38.15 -8.03
N PRO A 414 0.21 -37.71 -9.22
CA PRO A 414 0.10 -36.27 -9.51
C PRO A 414 -0.78 -35.60 -8.45
N PRO A 415 -0.46 -34.33 -8.08
CA PRO A 415 -1.19 -33.61 -7.04
C PRO A 415 -2.68 -33.51 -7.41
N ALA A 416 -3.55 -33.69 -6.41
CA ALA A 416 -4.98 -33.64 -6.62
C ALA A 416 -5.42 -32.22 -7.00
N PRO A 417 -6.28 -32.06 -8.01
CA PRO A 417 -6.83 -30.76 -8.37
C PRO A 417 -7.60 -30.10 -7.21
N ILE A 418 -7.49 -28.78 -7.13
CA ILE A 418 -8.14 -27.95 -6.11
C ILE A 418 -9.27 -27.17 -6.75
N SER A 419 -10.44 -27.20 -6.11
CA SER A 419 -11.59 -26.37 -6.48
C SER A 419 -11.52 -25.04 -5.73
N LEU A 420 -11.51 -23.93 -6.47
CA LEU A 420 -11.56 -22.56 -5.97
C LEU A 420 -12.91 -21.93 -6.29
N ALA A 421 -13.69 -21.57 -5.28
CA ALA A 421 -14.93 -20.83 -5.48
C ALA A 421 -14.67 -19.47 -6.18
N ALA A 422 -15.72 -18.81 -6.62
CA ALA A 422 -15.66 -17.43 -7.11
C ALA A 422 -15.05 -16.51 -6.05
N ALA A 423 -14.17 -15.61 -6.46
CA ALA A 423 -13.46 -14.66 -5.57
C ALA A 423 -12.72 -15.32 -4.41
N ASP A 424 -12.20 -16.52 -4.60
CA ASP A 424 -11.41 -17.24 -3.60
C ASP A 424 -9.97 -17.49 -4.10
N ALA A 425 -9.13 -17.94 -3.18
CA ALA A 425 -7.73 -18.23 -3.44
C ALA A 425 -7.22 -19.40 -2.60
N VAL A 426 -6.03 -19.88 -2.94
CA VAL A 426 -5.27 -20.79 -2.10
C VAL A 426 -3.84 -20.28 -1.97
N VAL A 427 -3.29 -20.45 -0.77
CA VAL A 427 -1.88 -20.26 -0.45
C VAL A 427 -1.33 -21.61 -0.02
N MET A 428 -0.25 -22.07 -0.65
CA MET A 428 0.37 -23.34 -0.35
C MET A 428 1.87 -23.16 -0.13
N VAL A 429 2.42 -23.91 0.80
CA VAL A 429 3.86 -23.87 1.14
C VAL A 429 4.41 -25.29 1.29
N GLU A 430 5.72 -25.42 1.26
CA GLU A 430 6.37 -26.66 1.64
C GLU A 430 6.01 -27.05 3.08
N PRO A 431 5.85 -28.34 3.39
CA PRO A 431 5.66 -28.78 4.76
C PRO A 431 6.86 -28.33 5.59
N GLY A 432 6.65 -27.53 6.63
CA GLY A 432 7.71 -27.19 7.57
C GLY A 432 8.26 -28.46 8.21
N GLU A 433 9.56 -28.54 8.39
CA GLU A 433 10.15 -29.52 9.31
C GLU A 433 9.65 -29.16 10.71
N GLY A 434 8.76 -29.99 11.29
CA GLY A 434 8.08 -29.82 12.55
C GLY A 434 9.00 -29.80 13.78
#